data_31522e15bf08b4cbae2d071e90c65fec
#
_entry.id   31522e15bf08b4cbae2d071e90c65fec
#
_cell.length_a   1.000
_cell.length_b   1.000
_cell.length_c   1.000
_cell.angle_alpha   90.00
_cell.angle_beta   90.00
_cell.angle_gamma   90.00
#
_symmetry.space_group_name_H-M   'P 1'
#
loop_
_entity.id
_entity.type
_entity.pdbx_description
1 polymer ?
#
loop_
_entity_poly.entity_id
_entity_poly.type
_entity_poly.pdbx_seq_one_letter_code
_entity_poly.pdbx_strand_id
1 'polypeptide(L)'
;MSESPSVGSSTSILAGMTALGTYVPSKVVTNHDLARIVETSDEWVVTRTGIRERRFTAEDEFSSHMAIHATEDMIVRHGPNVLNGVDLVILATSTPDALLPATAAIVQNHFKLKAGAFDLIAACPGWMYALSAAAAYVKSGMAKKVLTIGSDALSKIINWEDRGTLVLFGDGACAAIVEAVPEGYGFKSFVLGADGEGAKHLNMRCINTTLPDGSPLTEKVSMNGREVFKFAVRVMNSATREAVQKAKMRLEDITYFVPHQANFRIIDAARESLALPPEKVVSNVERYGNTSAASVGIAMREALDDGRIKDGDDLLLVSFGAGLSWASSVMRWHVKTF
;
A
#
# COMPACT_ATOMS: atom_id res chain seq x y z
N MET A 1 -11.43 -27.72 -49.34
CA MET A 1 -12.03 -26.96 -48.25
C MET A 1 -11.23 -27.31 -47.01
N SER A 2 -10.33 -26.43 -46.59
CA SER A 2 -9.52 -26.61 -45.38
C SER A 2 -10.27 -25.97 -44.22
N GLU A 3 -10.73 -26.75 -43.27
CA GLU A 3 -11.30 -26.25 -42.00
C GLU A 3 -10.18 -25.53 -41.24
N SER A 4 -10.41 -24.26 -40.97
CA SER A 4 -9.60 -23.46 -40.03
C SER A 4 -9.83 -24.02 -38.62
N PRO A 5 -8.77 -24.23 -37.81
CA PRO A 5 -8.96 -24.67 -36.44
C PRO A 5 -9.72 -23.59 -35.66
N SER A 6 -10.80 -24.00 -35.00
CA SER A 6 -11.55 -23.16 -34.06
C SER A 6 -10.61 -22.70 -32.95
N VAL A 7 -10.38 -21.40 -32.84
CA VAL A 7 -9.71 -20.77 -31.71
C VAL A 7 -10.60 -21.04 -30.48
N GLY A 8 -10.20 -22.00 -29.66
CA GLY A 8 -10.85 -22.29 -28.41
C GLY A 8 -10.94 -21.00 -27.58
N SER A 9 -12.11 -20.70 -27.01
CA SER A 9 -12.29 -19.59 -26.09
C SER A 9 -11.37 -19.79 -24.88
N SER A 10 -10.23 -19.07 -24.87
CA SER A 10 -9.41 -19.01 -23.67
C SER A 10 -10.22 -18.31 -22.60
N THR A 11 -10.71 -19.04 -21.63
CA THR A 11 -11.28 -18.46 -20.40
C THR A 11 -10.22 -17.54 -19.80
N SER A 12 -10.48 -16.23 -19.80
CA SER A 12 -9.54 -15.24 -19.24
C SER A 12 -9.34 -15.53 -17.75
N ILE A 13 -8.10 -15.75 -17.33
CA ILE A 13 -7.75 -15.95 -15.91
C ILE A 13 -8.10 -14.67 -15.15
N LEU A 14 -8.92 -14.81 -14.11
CA LEU A 14 -9.20 -13.73 -13.17
C LEU A 14 -8.19 -13.80 -12.03
N ALA A 15 -7.62 -12.66 -11.67
CA ALA A 15 -6.65 -12.55 -10.59
C ALA A 15 -7.23 -11.76 -9.42
N GLY A 16 -7.00 -12.23 -8.21
CA GLY A 16 -7.47 -11.57 -6.99
C GLY A 16 -6.55 -11.80 -5.82
N MET A 17 -6.75 -11.02 -4.78
CA MET A 17 -6.10 -11.20 -3.50
C MET A 17 -6.89 -12.23 -2.69
N THR A 18 -6.21 -13.25 -2.17
CA THR A 18 -6.84 -14.40 -1.48
C THR A 18 -6.38 -14.58 -0.04
N ALA A 19 -5.30 -13.92 0.35
CA ALA A 19 -4.78 -13.90 1.72
C ALA A 19 -4.13 -12.55 2.01
N LEU A 20 -4.19 -12.11 3.27
CA LEU A 20 -3.62 -10.86 3.75
C LEU A 20 -3.13 -11.02 5.18
N GLY A 21 -1.89 -10.63 5.45
CA GLY A 21 -1.30 -10.49 6.77
C GLY A 21 -0.64 -9.13 6.92
N THR A 22 -0.38 -8.72 8.16
CA THR A 22 0.17 -7.40 8.45
C THR A 22 1.10 -7.45 9.66
N TYR A 23 1.97 -6.45 9.73
CA TYR A 23 2.81 -6.24 10.90
C TYR A 23 2.99 -4.75 11.17
N VAL A 24 2.97 -4.38 12.41
CA VAL A 24 3.40 -3.07 12.91
C VAL A 24 4.36 -3.26 14.08
N PRO A 25 5.44 -2.46 14.19
CA PRO A 25 6.38 -2.55 15.29
C PRO A 25 5.70 -2.39 16.65
N SER A 26 6.27 -3.03 17.66
CA SER A 26 5.72 -3.00 19.04
C SER A 26 5.89 -1.65 19.75
N LYS A 27 6.89 -0.85 19.34
CA LYS A 27 7.19 0.45 19.96
C LYS A 27 6.13 1.49 19.57
N VAL A 28 5.26 1.80 20.51
CA VAL A 28 4.29 2.90 20.39
C VAL A 28 5.00 4.23 20.63
N VAL A 29 4.78 5.20 19.74
CA VAL A 29 5.27 6.57 19.87
C VAL A 29 4.07 7.52 19.81
N THR A 30 3.82 8.21 20.91
CA THR A 30 2.71 9.16 21.07
C THR A 30 3.10 10.57 20.62
N ASN A 31 2.11 11.44 20.45
CA ASN A 31 2.38 12.86 20.19
C ASN A 31 3.12 13.53 21.36
N HIS A 32 2.90 13.07 22.61
CA HIS A 32 3.64 13.56 23.77
C HIS A 32 5.12 13.17 23.73
N ASP A 33 5.45 12.00 23.18
CA ASP A 33 6.85 11.60 22.99
C ASP A 33 7.52 12.49 21.94
N LEU A 34 6.83 12.80 20.84
CA LEU A 34 7.34 13.69 19.79
C LEU A 34 7.48 15.14 20.28
N ALA A 35 6.63 15.61 21.19
CA ALA A 35 6.72 16.95 21.78
C ALA A 35 8.00 17.16 22.64
N ARG A 36 8.70 16.09 23.01
CA ARG A 36 10.02 16.14 23.66
C ARG A 36 11.17 16.36 22.67
N ILE A 37 10.91 16.15 21.37
CA ILE A 37 11.91 16.17 20.31
C ILE A 37 11.78 17.43 19.45
N VAL A 38 10.54 17.81 19.08
CA VAL A 38 10.23 18.98 18.27
C VAL A 38 9.16 19.84 18.93
N GLU A 39 9.13 21.12 18.57
CA GLU A 39 8.09 22.05 19.07
C GLU A 39 6.71 21.69 18.48
N THR A 40 5.93 20.88 19.20
CA THR A 40 4.57 20.44 18.86
C THR A 40 3.74 20.14 20.10
N SER A 41 2.46 19.81 19.91
CA SER A 41 1.57 19.33 20.97
C SER A 41 0.62 18.27 20.44
N ASP A 42 0.04 17.46 21.31
CA ASP A 42 -0.97 16.47 20.92
C ASP A 42 -2.15 17.14 20.20
N GLU A 43 -2.66 18.24 20.75
CA GLU A 43 -3.75 19.01 20.13
C GLU A 43 -3.39 19.50 18.73
N TRP A 44 -2.14 20.02 18.53
CA TRP A 44 -1.68 20.50 17.23
C TRP A 44 -1.62 19.38 16.21
N VAL A 45 -1.09 18.20 16.58
CA VAL A 45 -0.97 17.04 15.68
C VAL A 45 -2.35 16.49 15.36
N VAL A 46 -3.19 16.21 16.38
CA VAL A 46 -4.53 15.62 16.19
C VAL A 46 -5.41 16.52 15.33
N THR A 47 -5.44 17.82 15.58
CA THR A 47 -6.27 18.77 14.81
C THR A 47 -5.88 18.81 13.33
N ARG A 48 -4.58 18.64 13.01
CA ARG A 48 -4.08 18.74 11.64
C ARG A 48 -4.04 17.41 10.88
N THR A 49 -3.92 16.32 11.61
CA THR A 49 -3.63 15.01 11.00
C THR A 49 -4.58 13.89 11.40
N GLY A 50 -5.24 14.03 12.54
CA GLY A 50 -6.00 12.97 13.19
C GLY A 50 -5.13 11.94 13.91
N ILE A 51 -3.80 12.01 13.80
CA ILE A 51 -2.87 11.00 14.33
C ILE A 51 -2.66 11.22 15.82
N ARG A 52 -2.85 10.17 16.63
CA ARG A 52 -2.62 10.16 18.07
C ARG A 52 -1.32 9.45 18.43
N GLU A 53 -1.04 8.37 17.74
CA GLU A 53 0.16 7.54 17.91
C GLU A 53 0.60 6.90 16.59
N ARG A 54 1.81 6.39 16.60
CA ARG A 54 2.38 5.61 15.50
C ARG A 54 3.27 4.52 16.05
N ARG A 55 3.79 3.68 15.17
CA ARG A 55 4.72 2.62 15.52
C ARG A 55 6.05 2.90 14.85
N PHE A 56 7.14 2.74 15.60
CA PHE A 56 8.49 2.87 15.07
C PHE A 56 9.28 1.60 15.30
N THR A 57 10.04 1.20 14.28
CA THR A 57 10.97 0.07 14.35
C THR A 57 12.04 0.28 15.42
N ALA A 58 12.56 -0.82 15.97
CA ALA A 58 13.81 -0.83 16.71
C ALA A 58 14.99 -0.46 15.79
N GLU A 59 16.14 -0.19 16.37
CA GLU A 59 17.34 0.21 15.63
C GLU A 59 17.79 -0.87 14.62
N ASP A 60 17.72 -2.13 15.04
CA ASP A 60 18.06 -3.34 14.29
C ASP A 60 16.90 -3.99 13.54
N GLU A 61 15.73 -3.36 13.53
CA GLU A 61 14.56 -3.81 12.77
C GLU A 61 14.46 -3.08 11.42
N PHE A 62 14.45 -3.84 10.34
CA PHE A 62 14.49 -3.36 8.96
C PHE A 62 13.21 -3.73 8.19
N SER A 63 13.08 -3.21 6.96
CA SER A 63 11.92 -3.50 6.11
C SER A 63 11.76 -4.99 5.82
N SER A 64 12.86 -5.75 5.68
CA SER A 64 12.79 -7.21 5.51
C SER A 64 12.20 -7.91 6.73
N HIS A 65 12.56 -7.50 7.95
CA HIS A 65 12.01 -8.06 9.19
C HIS A 65 10.51 -7.85 9.27
N MET A 66 10.04 -6.63 9.03
CA MET A 66 8.60 -6.33 9.02
C MET A 66 7.87 -7.10 7.92
N ALA A 67 8.47 -7.23 6.73
CA ALA A 67 7.91 -8.01 5.62
C ALA A 67 7.78 -9.50 5.96
N ILE A 68 8.77 -10.06 6.66
CA ILE A 68 8.76 -11.43 7.17
C ILE A 68 7.62 -11.59 8.19
N HIS A 69 7.54 -10.72 9.19
CA HIS A 69 6.48 -10.79 10.22
C HIS A 69 5.07 -10.62 9.64
N ALA A 70 4.88 -9.73 8.65
CA ALA A 70 3.59 -9.62 7.96
C ALA A 70 3.23 -10.90 7.18
N THR A 71 4.23 -11.58 6.62
CA THR A 71 4.03 -12.87 5.94
C THR A 71 3.77 -13.99 6.94
N GLU A 72 4.43 -13.99 8.11
CA GLU A 72 4.16 -14.93 9.20
C GLU A 72 2.74 -14.75 9.77
N ASP A 73 2.28 -13.50 9.97
CA ASP A 73 0.89 -13.23 10.35
C ASP A 73 -0.10 -13.80 9.32
N MET A 74 0.20 -13.66 8.03
CA MET A 74 -0.61 -14.28 6.98
C MET A 74 -0.62 -15.82 7.08
N ILE A 75 0.51 -16.45 7.39
CA ILE A 75 0.58 -17.91 7.62
C ILE A 75 -0.27 -18.32 8.83
N VAL A 76 -0.20 -17.58 9.93
CA VAL A 76 -1.00 -17.86 11.15
C VAL A 76 -2.50 -17.79 10.83
N ARG A 77 -2.93 -16.82 10.04
CA ARG A 77 -4.34 -16.57 9.72
C ARG A 77 -4.93 -17.53 8.69
N HIS A 78 -4.15 -17.87 7.67
CA HIS A 78 -4.63 -18.61 6.50
C HIS A 78 -4.10 -20.05 6.42
N GLY A 79 -3.24 -20.45 7.36
CA GLY A 79 -2.66 -21.78 7.44
C GLY A 79 -1.30 -21.92 6.76
N PRO A 80 -0.54 -22.98 7.12
CA PRO A 80 0.85 -23.16 6.69
C PRO A 80 1.03 -23.34 5.17
N ASN A 81 -0.04 -23.71 4.48
CA ASN A 81 -0.02 -23.94 3.03
C ASN A 81 -0.19 -22.66 2.20
N VAL A 82 -0.41 -21.51 2.83
CA VAL A 82 -0.67 -20.25 2.13
C VAL A 82 0.45 -19.83 1.18
N LEU A 83 1.70 -20.21 1.47
CA LEU A 83 2.85 -19.92 0.61
C LEU A 83 3.14 -21.02 -0.43
N ASN A 84 2.47 -22.18 -0.38
CA ASN A 84 2.71 -23.26 -1.32
C ASN A 84 2.40 -22.81 -2.76
N GLY A 85 3.37 -23.02 -3.65
CA GLY A 85 3.24 -22.66 -5.06
C GLY A 85 3.50 -21.18 -5.38
N VAL A 86 3.96 -20.37 -4.42
CA VAL A 86 4.46 -19.02 -4.70
C VAL A 86 5.68 -19.14 -5.62
N ASP A 87 5.60 -18.50 -6.79
CA ASP A 87 6.63 -18.51 -7.85
C ASP A 87 7.17 -17.10 -8.17
N LEU A 88 6.61 -16.06 -7.55
CA LEU A 88 7.10 -14.68 -7.63
C LEU A 88 6.88 -13.94 -6.31
N VAL A 89 7.87 -13.14 -5.89
CA VAL A 89 7.79 -12.20 -4.76
C VAL A 89 8.01 -10.77 -5.28
N ILE A 90 7.06 -9.88 -5.04
CA ILE A 90 7.17 -8.45 -5.36
C ILE A 90 7.06 -7.67 -4.06
N LEU A 91 8.11 -6.95 -3.67
CA LEU A 91 8.15 -6.15 -2.46
C LEU A 91 8.23 -4.67 -2.82
N ALA A 92 7.21 -3.91 -2.41
CA ALA A 92 7.19 -2.47 -2.56
C ALA A 92 7.76 -1.80 -1.30
N THR A 93 8.82 -1.03 -1.47
CA THR A 93 9.45 -0.30 -0.37
C THR A 93 10.18 0.95 -0.85
N SER A 94 10.16 2.00 -0.02
CA SER A 94 11.01 3.18 -0.13
C SER A 94 12.21 3.13 0.83
N THR A 95 12.26 2.10 1.67
CA THR A 95 13.30 1.89 2.69
C THR A 95 13.88 0.49 2.58
N PRO A 96 14.44 0.10 1.41
CA PRO A 96 15.04 -1.22 1.27
C PRO A 96 16.19 -1.39 2.28
N ASP A 97 16.45 -2.61 2.72
CA ASP A 97 17.56 -2.91 3.64
C ASP A 97 18.91 -2.51 3.03
N ALA A 98 19.03 -2.65 1.74
CA ALA A 98 20.18 -2.26 0.93
C ALA A 98 19.74 -1.94 -0.51
N LEU A 99 20.57 -1.21 -1.26
CA LEU A 99 20.33 -1.04 -2.70
C LEU A 99 20.46 -2.39 -3.44
N LEU A 100 21.36 -3.24 -3.01
CA LEU A 100 21.61 -4.60 -3.47
C LEU A 100 22.08 -5.46 -2.26
N PRO A 101 21.52 -6.64 -2.04
CA PRO A 101 20.46 -7.32 -2.81
C PRO A 101 19.09 -6.69 -2.62
N ALA A 102 18.12 -7.04 -3.47
CA ALA A 102 16.72 -6.69 -3.27
C ALA A 102 16.19 -7.25 -1.92
N THR A 103 15.42 -6.46 -1.19
CA THR A 103 14.77 -6.87 0.07
C THR A 103 13.84 -8.08 -0.13
N ALA A 104 13.16 -8.13 -1.28
CA ALA A 104 12.34 -9.28 -1.69
C ALA A 104 13.14 -10.60 -1.75
N ALA A 105 14.42 -10.55 -2.14
CA ALA A 105 15.28 -11.74 -2.17
C ALA A 105 15.62 -12.25 -0.76
N ILE A 106 15.75 -11.35 0.21
CA ILE A 106 15.94 -11.70 1.62
C ILE A 106 14.71 -12.43 2.16
N VAL A 107 13.50 -11.88 1.89
CA VAL A 107 12.22 -12.49 2.28
C VAL A 107 12.03 -13.85 1.59
N GLN A 108 12.30 -13.93 0.28
CA GLN A 108 12.25 -15.18 -0.49
C GLN A 108 13.13 -16.27 0.13
N ASN A 109 14.37 -15.91 0.51
CA ASN A 109 15.29 -16.85 1.13
C ASN A 109 14.86 -17.27 2.54
N HIS A 110 14.27 -16.37 3.34
CA HIS A 110 13.76 -16.69 4.67
C HIS A 110 12.74 -17.83 4.62
N PHE A 111 11.76 -17.73 3.72
CA PHE A 111 10.71 -18.75 3.54
C PHE A 111 11.11 -19.89 2.59
N LYS A 112 12.35 -19.90 2.08
CA LYS A 112 12.88 -20.94 1.16
C LYS A 112 12.00 -21.12 -0.09
N LEU A 113 11.40 -20.03 -0.59
CA LEU A 113 10.53 -20.07 -1.76
C LEU A 113 11.37 -20.33 -3.03
N LYS A 114 10.85 -21.19 -3.92
CA LYS A 114 11.42 -21.37 -5.28
C LYS A 114 10.79 -20.35 -6.22
N ALA A 115 11.06 -19.06 -5.99
CA ALA A 115 10.41 -17.96 -6.64
C ALA A 115 11.43 -16.94 -7.15
N GLY A 116 11.09 -16.23 -8.23
CA GLY A 116 11.73 -14.96 -8.58
C GLY A 116 11.40 -13.91 -7.53
N ALA A 117 12.29 -12.92 -7.33
CA ALA A 117 12.08 -11.87 -6.35
C ALA A 117 12.68 -10.54 -6.82
N PHE A 118 11.91 -9.45 -6.66
CA PHE A 118 12.40 -8.10 -6.93
C PHE A 118 11.68 -7.05 -6.08
N ASP A 119 12.36 -5.92 -5.84
CA ASP A 119 11.77 -4.75 -5.20
C ASP A 119 11.16 -3.81 -6.24
N LEU A 120 10.11 -3.09 -5.82
CA LEU A 120 9.42 -2.08 -6.61
C LEU A 120 9.39 -0.77 -5.80
N ILE A 121 9.77 0.34 -6.44
CA ILE A 121 9.74 1.66 -5.82
C ILE A 121 8.65 2.50 -6.50
N ALA A 122 7.59 2.80 -5.76
CA ALA A 122 6.55 3.74 -6.15
C ALA A 122 5.98 4.47 -4.92
N ALA A 123 6.79 4.62 -3.87
CA ALA A 123 6.45 5.28 -2.59
C ALA A 123 5.13 4.74 -1.98
N CYS A 124 4.28 5.60 -1.40
CA CYS A 124 3.06 5.17 -0.72
C CYS A 124 2.10 4.34 -1.60
N PRO A 125 1.90 4.58 -2.91
CA PRO A 125 1.12 3.67 -3.76
C PRO A 125 1.86 2.39 -4.17
N GLY A 126 3.09 2.16 -3.70
CA GLY A 126 3.94 1.04 -4.11
C GLY A 126 3.26 -0.32 -4.01
N TRP A 127 2.58 -0.62 -2.90
CA TRP A 127 1.88 -1.91 -2.77
C TRP A 127 0.73 -2.06 -3.78
N MET A 128 0.00 -0.97 -4.09
CA MET A 128 -1.04 -0.98 -5.12
C MET A 128 -0.45 -1.25 -6.52
N TYR A 129 0.76 -0.70 -6.80
CA TYR A 129 1.51 -1.01 -8.02
C TYR A 129 1.96 -2.48 -8.03
N ALA A 130 2.43 -3.02 -6.90
CA ALA A 130 2.78 -4.43 -6.76
C ALA A 130 1.58 -5.35 -6.99
N LEU A 131 0.40 -5.02 -6.44
CA LEU A 131 -0.86 -5.75 -6.70
C LEU A 131 -1.23 -5.73 -8.19
N SER A 132 -1.09 -4.57 -8.86
CA SER A 132 -1.36 -4.44 -10.29
C SER A 132 -0.40 -5.30 -11.13
N ALA A 133 0.89 -5.26 -10.82
CA ALA A 133 1.90 -6.10 -11.48
C ALA A 133 1.61 -7.59 -11.25
N ALA A 134 1.36 -7.99 -10.01
CA ALA A 134 1.02 -9.37 -9.67
C ALA A 134 -0.22 -9.88 -10.43
N ALA A 135 -1.27 -9.05 -10.49
CA ALA A 135 -2.48 -9.38 -11.26
C ALA A 135 -2.18 -9.57 -12.76
N ALA A 136 -1.28 -8.75 -13.32
CA ALA A 136 -0.86 -8.89 -14.72
C ALA A 136 -0.04 -10.18 -14.93
N TYR A 137 0.91 -10.51 -14.03
CA TYR A 137 1.67 -11.75 -14.09
C TYR A 137 0.76 -12.98 -14.01
N VAL A 138 -0.23 -12.97 -13.10
CA VAL A 138 -1.19 -14.09 -12.98
C VAL A 138 -2.07 -14.20 -14.22
N LYS A 139 -2.63 -13.08 -14.70
CA LYS A 139 -3.50 -13.07 -15.90
C LYS A 139 -2.78 -13.49 -17.18
N SER A 140 -1.48 -13.18 -17.31
CA SER A 140 -0.66 -13.60 -18.45
C SER A 140 -0.18 -15.05 -18.35
N GLY A 141 -0.32 -15.71 -17.20
CA GLY A 141 0.21 -17.04 -16.93
C GLY A 141 1.73 -17.09 -16.68
N MET A 142 2.41 -15.94 -16.59
CA MET A 142 3.84 -15.86 -16.27
C MET A 142 4.14 -16.24 -14.82
N ALA A 143 3.20 -16.01 -13.91
CA ALA A 143 3.23 -16.51 -12.54
C ALA A 143 1.87 -17.11 -12.19
N LYS A 144 1.86 -18.12 -11.31
CA LYS A 144 0.63 -18.75 -10.80
C LYS A 144 0.18 -18.14 -9.49
N LYS A 145 1.14 -17.78 -8.67
CA LYS A 145 0.89 -17.30 -7.31
C LYS A 145 1.99 -16.32 -6.89
N VAL A 146 1.60 -15.10 -6.61
CA VAL A 146 2.51 -14.00 -6.32
C VAL A 146 2.35 -13.58 -4.87
N LEU A 147 3.45 -13.52 -4.10
CA LEU A 147 3.51 -12.87 -2.81
C LEU A 147 3.82 -11.39 -3.05
N THR A 148 2.87 -10.51 -2.73
CA THR A 148 3.04 -9.06 -2.79
C THR A 148 3.21 -8.49 -1.39
N ILE A 149 4.20 -7.64 -1.19
CA ILE A 149 4.50 -7.05 0.12
C ILE A 149 4.62 -5.54 -0.04
N GLY A 150 4.08 -4.78 0.92
CA GLY A 150 4.38 -3.38 1.14
C GLY A 150 5.03 -3.24 2.51
N SER A 151 6.26 -2.69 2.59
CA SER A 151 6.99 -2.59 3.86
C SER A 151 7.85 -1.34 3.87
N ASP A 152 7.61 -0.43 4.82
CA ASP A 152 8.38 0.80 4.95
C ASP A 152 8.71 1.09 6.42
N ALA A 153 10.02 1.29 6.70
CA ALA A 153 10.57 1.77 7.97
C ALA A 153 10.84 3.28 7.87
N LEU A 154 9.77 4.08 7.77
CA LEU A 154 9.88 5.53 7.52
C LEU A 154 10.58 6.27 8.65
N SER A 155 10.51 5.77 9.90
CA SER A 155 11.21 6.33 11.05
C SER A 155 12.72 6.45 10.82
N LYS A 156 13.30 5.64 9.93
CA LYS A 156 14.74 5.65 9.59
C LYS A 156 15.11 6.74 8.58
N ILE A 157 14.16 7.24 7.82
CA ILE A 157 14.40 8.19 6.74
C ILE A 157 13.77 9.58 6.94
N ILE A 158 12.90 9.76 7.93
CA ILE A 158 12.33 11.07 8.27
C ILE A 158 13.38 11.97 8.92
N ASN A 159 13.18 13.28 8.80
CA ASN A 159 13.95 14.27 9.55
C ASN A 159 13.37 14.44 10.94
N TRP A 160 14.10 14.01 11.97
CA TRP A 160 13.69 14.10 13.37
C TRP A 160 13.62 15.52 13.92
N GLU A 161 14.15 16.51 13.19
CA GLU A 161 14.08 17.94 13.53
C GLU A 161 12.96 18.67 12.78
N ASP A 162 12.32 18.00 11.79
CA ASP A 162 11.23 18.59 11.02
C ASP A 162 9.86 18.15 11.54
N ARG A 163 9.20 19.05 12.27
CA ARG A 163 7.84 18.86 12.74
C ARG A 163 6.86 18.52 11.59
N GLY A 164 7.12 19.02 10.37
CA GLY A 164 6.21 18.85 9.24
C GLY A 164 6.11 17.41 8.74
N THR A 165 7.16 16.62 8.93
CA THR A 165 7.23 15.21 8.50
C THR A 165 7.23 14.25 9.68
N LEU A 166 7.94 14.53 10.78
CA LEU A 166 8.09 13.65 11.93
C LEU A 166 6.75 13.18 12.51
N VAL A 167 5.76 14.07 12.60
CA VAL A 167 4.46 13.79 13.23
C VAL A 167 3.53 12.92 12.38
N LEU A 168 3.87 12.73 11.09
CA LEU A 168 2.97 12.07 10.14
C LEU A 168 3.22 10.56 10.03
N PHE A 169 4.48 10.16 9.95
CA PHE A 169 4.86 8.84 9.50
C PHE A 169 4.91 7.82 10.63
N GLY A 170 4.65 6.57 10.27
CA GLY A 170 4.84 5.38 11.06
C GLY A 170 5.42 4.25 10.22
N ASP A 171 5.87 3.18 10.86
CA ASP A 171 6.45 2.01 10.24
C ASP A 171 5.44 0.86 10.20
N GLY A 172 5.54 0.00 9.19
CA GLY A 172 4.70 -1.18 9.10
C GLY A 172 4.85 -1.93 7.79
N ALA A 173 4.26 -3.12 7.75
CA ALA A 173 4.23 -3.96 6.56
C ALA A 173 2.86 -4.64 6.38
N CYS A 174 2.55 -4.95 5.12
CA CYS A 174 1.46 -5.85 4.72
C CYS A 174 1.98 -6.85 3.68
N ALA A 175 1.44 -8.06 3.71
CA ALA A 175 1.75 -9.13 2.78
C ALA A 175 0.47 -9.77 2.27
N ALA A 176 0.35 -9.99 0.96
CA ALA A 176 -0.82 -10.61 0.38
C ALA A 176 -0.46 -11.61 -0.71
N ILE A 177 -1.31 -12.63 -0.87
CA ILE A 177 -1.26 -13.55 -2.01
C ILE A 177 -2.16 -13.04 -3.12
N VAL A 178 -1.62 -12.97 -4.33
CA VAL A 178 -2.37 -12.74 -5.56
C VAL A 178 -2.26 -14.00 -6.43
N GLU A 179 -3.41 -14.57 -6.78
CA GLU A 179 -3.52 -15.78 -7.57
C GLU A 179 -4.82 -15.81 -8.38
N ALA A 180 -5.04 -16.88 -9.14
CA ALA A 180 -6.29 -17.09 -9.86
C ALA A 180 -7.48 -17.24 -8.89
N VAL A 181 -8.60 -16.59 -9.19
CA VAL A 181 -9.83 -16.61 -8.39
C VAL A 181 -11.04 -17.03 -9.23
N PRO A 182 -12.14 -17.50 -8.58
CA PRO A 182 -13.38 -17.82 -9.26
C PRO A 182 -13.99 -16.61 -9.99
N GLU A 183 -14.91 -16.91 -10.93
CA GLU A 183 -15.68 -15.90 -11.62
C GLU A 183 -16.45 -15.00 -10.64
N GLY A 184 -16.45 -13.71 -10.92
CA GLY A 184 -17.08 -12.69 -10.08
C GLY A 184 -16.18 -12.11 -8.98
N TYR A 185 -15.06 -12.74 -8.65
CA TYR A 185 -14.08 -12.29 -7.65
C TYR A 185 -12.86 -11.62 -8.27
N GLY A 186 -12.01 -11.03 -7.41
CA GLY A 186 -10.73 -10.47 -7.76
C GLY A 186 -10.76 -9.02 -8.26
N PHE A 187 -9.66 -8.61 -8.89
CA PHE A 187 -9.48 -7.24 -9.36
C PHE A 187 -10.33 -6.97 -10.60
N LYS A 188 -11.25 -6.00 -10.49
CA LYS A 188 -12.13 -5.55 -11.56
C LYS A 188 -11.51 -4.41 -12.38
N SER A 189 -10.70 -3.56 -11.74
CA SER A 189 -10.03 -2.45 -12.40
C SER A 189 -8.73 -2.08 -11.72
N PHE A 190 -7.83 -1.44 -12.48
CA PHE A 190 -6.68 -0.70 -11.98
C PHE A 190 -6.58 0.64 -12.71
N VAL A 191 -6.22 1.68 -11.96
CA VAL A 191 -5.80 2.99 -12.43
C VAL A 191 -4.43 3.27 -11.83
N LEU A 192 -3.44 3.46 -12.67
CA LEU A 192 -2.10 3.85 -12.28
C LEU A 192 -1.78 5.18 -12.95
N GLY A 193 -1.07 6.06 -12.25
CA GLY A 193 -0.66 7.32 -12.81
C GLY A 193 0.50 7.96 -12.07
N ALA A 194 1.20 8.86 -12.76
CA ALA A 194 2.30 9.64 -12.23
C ALA A 194 2.32 11.04 -12.83
N ASP A 195 2.80 12.00 -12.04
CA ASP A 195 3.01 13.40 -12.41
C ASP A 195 4.41 13.79 -11.92
N GLY A 196 5.40 13.66 -12.80
CA GLY A 196 6.80 13.93 -12.50
C GLY A 196 7.12 15.41 -12.21
N GLU A 197 6.26 16.35 -12.61
CA GLU A 197 6.42 17.77 -12.25
C GLU A 197 6.34 17.99 -10.73
N GLY A 198 5.63 17.08 -10.05
CA GLY A 198 5.50 17.08 -8.60
C GLY A 198 6.70 16.53 -7.82
N ALA A 199 7.72 15.99 -8.46
CA ALA A 199 8.87 15.34 -7.81
C ALA A 199 9.54 16.23 -6.76
N LYS A 200 9.65 17.53 -7.01
CA LYS A 200 10.22 18.52 -6.09
C LYS A 200 9.45 18.73 -4.79
N HIS A 201 8.18 18.25 -4.71
CA HIS A 201 7.30 18.47 -3.56
C HIS A 201 7.33 17.37 -2.52
N LEU A 202 7.79 16.18 -2.89
CA LEU A 202 7.96 15.07 -1.95
C LEU A 202 9.07 14.16 -2.49
N ASN A 203 10.23 14.24 -1.88
CA ASN A 203 11.41 13.54 -2.34
C ASN A 203 12.40 13.20 -1.22
N MET A 204 13.37 12.37 -1.56
CA MET A 204 14.55 12.04 -0.77
C MET A 204 15.65 11.60 -1.73
N ARG A 205 16.91 11.95 -1.46
CA ARG A 205 18.03 11.50 -2.29
C ARG A 205 18.32 10.01 -2.09
N CYS A 206 18.83 9.39 -3.15
CA CYS A 206 19.52 8.11 -3.07
C CYS A 206 21.00 8.32 -3.35
N ILE A 207 21.37 8.55 -4.60
CA ILE A 207 22.76 8.73 -5.05
C ILE A 207 23.07 10.20 -5.31
N ASN A 208 22.23 10.86 -6.12
CA ASN A 208 22.44 12.23 -6.55
C ASN A 208 21.92 13.24 -5.51
N THR A 209 22.45 14.45 -5.56
CA THR A 209 22.08 15.57 -4.67
C THR A 209 21.05 16.51 -5.29
N THR A 210 20.74 16.34 -6.58
CA THR A 210 19.75 17.13 -7.31
C THR A 210 18.91 16.26 -8.24
N LEU A 211 17.70 16.72 -8.55
CA LEU A 211 16.90 16.23 -9.67
C LEU A 211 17.49 16.75 -11.02
N PRO A 212 17.08 16.19 -12.17
CA PRO A 212 17.55 16.65 -13.48
C PRO A 212 17.28 18.13 -13.79
N ASP A 213 16.25 18.72 -13.18
CA ASP A 213 15.91 20.15 -13.30
C ASP A 213 16.74 21.05 -12.37
N GLY A 214 17.70 20.48 -11.61
CA GLY A 214 18.53 21.18 -10.64
C GLY A 214 17.91 21.35 -9.25
N SER A 215 16.67 20.91 -9.03
CA SER A 215 16.03 20.96 -7.72
C SER A 215 16.80 20.13 -6.69
N PRO A 216 17.07 20.66 -5.47
CA PRO A 216 17.89 19.95 -4.48
C PRO A 216 17.13 18.74 -3.89
N LEU A 217 17.91 17.69 -3.61
CA LEU A 217 17.46 16.50 -2.88
C LEU A 217 18.14 16.46 -1.50
N THR A 218 17.39 16.10 -0.49
CA THR A 218 17.87 15.98 0.90
C THR A 218 18.06 14.52 1.31
N GLU A 219 18.93 14.27 2.30
CA GLU A 219 19.20 12.93 2.85
C GLU A 219 17.97 12.29 3.50
N LYS A 220 17.10 13.14 4.01
CA LYS A 220 15.87 12.75 4.69
C LYS A 220 14.69 13.18 3.83
N VAL A 221 13.53 12.57 4.09
CA VAL A 221 12.29 12.93 3.39
C VAL A 221 12.04 14.44 3.52
N SER A 222 11.87 15.10 2.38
CA SER A 222 11.45 16.49 2.27
C SER A 222 10.07 16.57 1.66
N MET A 223 9.18 17.38 2.27
CA MET A 223 7.78 17.46 1.84
C MET A 223 7.27 18.91 1.86
N ASN A 224 6.75 19.36 0.72
CA ASN A 224 5.87 20.51 0.67
C ASN A 224 4.43 20.08 0.96
N GLY A 225 4.06 20.06 2.25
CA GLY A 225 2.78 19.54 2.71
C GLY A 225 1.56 20.20 2.06
N ARG A 226 1.64 21.49 1.68
CA ARG A 226 0.54 22.21 1.01
C ARG A 226 0.28 21.67 -0.39
N GLU A 227 1.33 21.50 -1.18
CA GLU A 227 1.19 21.04 -2.56
C GLU A 227 0.84 19.55 -2.60
N VAL A 228 1.42 18.74 -1.71
CA VAL A 228 1.06 17.32 -1.54
C VAL A 228 -0.41 17.18 -1.13
N PHE A 229 -0.92 18.01 -0.21
CA PHE A 229 -2.33 17.98 0.20
C PHE A 229 -3.29 18.28 -0.97
N LYS A 230 -3.02 19.35 -1.74
CA LYS A 230 -3.83 19.70 -2.92
C LYS A 230 -3.87 18.57 -3.95
N PHE A 231 -2.69 18.01 -4.22
CA PHE A 231 -2.57 16.87 -5.13
C PHE A 231 -3.36 15.66 -4.61
N ALA A 232 -3.18 15.31 -3.35
CA ALA A 232 -3.83 14.17 -2.72
C ALA A 232 -5.36 14.21 -2.84
N VAL A 233 -5.98 15.32 -2.45
CA VAL A 233 -7.45 15.48 -2.51
C VAL A 233 -7.95 15.36 -3.96
N ARG A 234 -7.26 16.01 -4.91
CA ARG A 234 -7.61 15.93 -6.33
C ARG A 234 -7.54 14.51 -6.85
N VAL A 235 -6.42 13.83 -6.60
CA VAL A 235 -6.14 12.50 -7.14
C VAL A 235 -7.00 11.42 -6.49
N MET A 236 -7.22 11.49 -5.18
CA MET A 236 -8.11 10.54 -4.52
C MET A 236 -9.52 10.56 -5.12
N ASN A 237 -10.03 11.74 -5.48
CA ASN A 237 -11.31 11.84 -6.15
C ASN A 237 -11.27 11.30 -7.59
N SER A 238 -10.35 11.79 -8.41
CA SER A 238 -10.31 11.44 -9.84
C SER A 238 -9.97 9.98 -10.08
N ALA A 239 -8.94 9.44 -9.40
CA ALA A 239 -8.54 8.05 -9.56
C ALA A 239 -9.60 7.07 -9.04
N THR A 240 -10.31 7.42 -7.96
CA THR A 240 -11.43 6.66 -7.43
C THR A 240 -12.56 6.54 -8.46
N ARG A 241 -13.02 7.68 -9.00
CA ARG A 241 -14.09 7.69 -10.01
C ARG A 241 -13.70 6.92 -11.26
N GLU A 242 -12.46 7.09 -11.72
CA GLU A 242 -11.95 6.36 -12.90
C GLU A 242 -11.89 4.84 -12.63
N ALA A 243 -11.46 4.40 -11.45
CA ALA A 243 -11.42 2.98 -11.09
C ALA A 243 -12.83 2.35 -11.07
N VAL A 244 -13.80 3.05 -10.48
CA VAL A 244 -15.20 2.61 -10.44
C VAL A 244 -15.79 2.54 -11.86
N GLN A 245 -15.53 3.55 -12.70
CA GLN A 245 -15.96 3.57 -14.11
C GLN A 245 -15.36 2.39 -14.90
N LYS A 246 -14.04 2.16 -14.76
CA LYS A 246 -13.35 1.02 -15.41
C LYS A 246 -13.88 -0.34 -14.93
N ALA A 247 -14.30 -0.44 -13.68
CA ALA A 247 -14.96 -1.61 -13.12
C ALA A 247 -16.39 -1.80 -13.63
N LYS A 248 -16.95 -0.83 -14.39
CA LYS A 248 -18.34 -0.78 -14.85
C LYS A 248 -19.35 -0.86 -13.68
N MET A 249 -19.00 -0.19 -12.58
CA MET A 249 -19.81 -0.13 -11.36
C MET A 249 -20.23 1.32 -11.08
N ARG A 250 -21.17 1.47 -10.15
CA ARG A 250 -21.53 2.76 -9.55
C ARG A 250 -20.83 2.89 -8.20
N LEU A 251 -20.61 4.10 -7.73
CA LEU A 251 -19.95 4.33 -6.44
C LEU A 251 -20.78 3.79 -5.26
N GLU A 252 -22.12 3.79 -5.41
CA GLU A 252 -23.03 3.25 -4.40
C GLU A 252 -22.87 1.73 -4.20
N ASP A 253 -22.44 1.01 -5.25
CA ASP A 253 -22.25 -0.43 -5.26
C ASP A 253 -20.99 -0.85 -4.48
N ILE A 254 -20.10 0.10 -4.16
CA ILE A 254 -18.89 -0.13 -3.36
C ILE A 254 -19.30 -0.36 -1.89
N THR A 255 -18.85 -1.47 -1.33
CA THR A 255 -19.11 -1.81 0.07
C THR A 255 -18.24 -0.97 0.99
N TYR A 256 -16.92 -0.97 0.74
CA TYR A 256 -15.97 -0.18 1.54
C TYR A 256 -14.95 0.55 0.68
N PHE A 257 -14.65 1.77 1.11
CA PHE A 257 -13.55 2.60 0.62
C PHE A 257 -12.37 2.48 1.58
N VAL A 258 -11.24 1.95 1.10
CA VAL A 258 -10.00 1.75 1.87
C VAL A 258 -8.91 2.65 1.28
N PRO A 259 -8.83 3.92 1.74
CA PRO A 259 -7.85 4.87 1.26
C PRO A 259 -6.48 4.68 1.93
N HIS A 260 -5.44 5.18 1.28
CA HIS A 260 -4.14 5.42 1.92
C HIS A 260 -4.29 6.26 3.18
N GLN A 261 -3.69 5.83 4.27
CA GLN A 261 -3.78 6.43 5.60
C GLN A 261 -2.74 7.55 5.79
N ALA A 262 -2.72 8.54 4.90
CA ALA A 262 -1.74 9.62 4.95
C ALA A 262 -2.04 10.64 6.04
N ASN A 263 -3.32 11.03 6.16
CA ASN A 263 -3.81 12.10 7.00
C ASN A 263 -5.34 12.06 7.02
N PHE A 264 -5.96 12.13 8.21
CA PHE A 264 -7.43 12.07 8.34
C PHE A 264 -8.14 13.16 7.52
N ARG A 265 -7.57 14.38 7.45
CA ARG A 265 -8.17 15.49 6.68
C ARG A 265 -8.22 15.20 5.18
N ILE A 266 -7.25 14.45 4.63
CA ILE A 266 -7.26 14.03 3.23
C ILE A 266 -8.32 12.96 3.02
N ILE A 267 -8.41 11.99 3.94
CA ILE A 267 -9.41 10.91 3.89
C ILE A 267 -10.81 11.50 3.95
N ASP A 268 -11.08 12.41 4.88
CA ASP A 268 -12.37 13.03 5.05
C ASP A 268 -12.77 13.93 3.88
N ALA A 269 -11.85 14.74 3.36
CA ALA A 269 -12.08 15.52 2.15
C ALA A 269 -12.41 14.65 0.93
N ALA A 270 -11.76 13.49 0.78
CA ALA A 270 -12.08 12.52 -0.26
C ALA A 270 -13.47 11.91 -0.04
N ARG A 271 -13.79 11.48 1.18
CA ARG A 271 -15.11 10.97 1.57
C ARG A 271 -16.22 11.95 1.19
N GLU A 272 -16.08 13.23 1.61
CA GLU A 272 -17.06 14.27 1.31
C GLU A 272 -17.22 14.50 -0.20
N SER A 273 -16.10 14.61 -0.93
CA SER A 273 -16.11 14.83 -2.38
C SER A 273 -16.74 13.67 -3.17
N LEU A 274 -16.66 12.45 -2.63
CA LEU A 274 -17.27 11.24 -3.17
C LEU A 274 -18.70 11.01 -2.66
N ALA A 275 -19.18 11.85 -1.72
CA ALA A 275 -20.47 11.69 -1.04
C ALA A 275 -20.63 10.30 -0.39
N LEU A 276 -19.52 9.75 0.13
CA LEU A 276 -19.56 8.47 0.84
C LEU A 276 -19.97 8.67 2.30
N PRO A 277 -20.84 7.80 2.84
CA PRO A 277 -21.18 7.83 4.25
C PRO A 277 -19.96 7.36 5.07
N PRO A 278 -19.74 7.92 6.30
CA PRO A 278 -18.56 7.63 7.12
C PRO A 278 -18.32 6.15 7.39
N GLU A 279 -19.38 5.36 7.57
CA GLU A 279 -19.33 3.92 7.85
C GLU A 279 -18.77 3.07 6.70
N LYS A 280 -18.77 3.61 5.48
CA LYS A 280 -18.13 2.94 4.32
C LYS A 280 -16.63 3.22 4.22
N VAL A 281 -16.08 4.14 5.02
CA VAL A 281 -14.67 4.51 4.95
C VAL A 281 -13.87 3.76 6.03
N VAL A 282 -12.86 3.03 5.59
CA VAL A 282 -11.93 2.37 6.51
C VAL A 282 -10.81 3.33 6.85
N SER A 283 -10.66 3.66 8.14
CA SER A 283 -9.58 4.52 8.63
C SER A 283 -9.02 3.99 9.95
N ASN A 284 -7.70 4.01 10.06
CA ASN A 284 -6.94 3.67 11.27
C ASN A 284 -5.70 4.58 11.42
N VAL A 285 -5.67 5.68 10.68
CA VAL A 285 -4.56 6.64 10.67
C VAL A 285 -4.25 7.21 12.06
N GLU A 286 -5.23 7.28 12.94
CA GLU A 286 -5.09 7.76 14.32
C GLU A 286 -4.12 6.90 15.15
N ARG A 287 -4.01 5.59 14.86
CA ARG A 287 -3.21 4.62 15.63
C ARG A 287 -1.86 4.31 15.01
N TYR A 288 -1.74 4.44 13.70
CA TYR A 288 -0.52 4.01 13.00
C TYR A 288 0.17 5.14 12.23
N GLY A 289 -0.50 6.30 12.08
CA GLY A 289 0.00 7.34 11.20
C GLY A 289 0.06 6.88 9.74
N ASN A 290 0.93 7.51 8.99
CA ASN A 290 1.18 7.16 7.59
C ASN A 290 2.27 6.07 7.49
N THR A 291 1.86 4.83 7.28
CA THR A 291 2.76 3.67 7.08
C THR A 291 3.08 3.42 5.60
N SER A 292 3.02 4.46 4.76
CA SER A 292 3.39 4.43 3.33
C SER A 292 2.74 3.27 2.56
N ALA A 293 3.54 2.43 1.91
CA ALA A 293 3.06 1.33 1.08
C ALA A 293 2.20 0.29 1.85
N ALA A 294 2.41 0.13 3.15
CA ALA A 294 1.66 -0.82 3.97
C ALA A 294 0.26 -0.33 4.38
N SER A 295 0.00 0.97 4.31
CA SER A 295 -1.14 1.62 4.97
C SER A 295 -2.52 1.08 4.54
N VAL A 296 -2.72 0.85 3.24
CA VAL A 296 -3.98 0.30 2.71
C VAL A 296 -4.18 -1.15 3.20
N GLY A 297 -3.11 -1.97 3.18
CA GLY A 297 -3.15 -3.34 3.65
C GLY A 297 -3.44 -3.46 5.15
N ILE A 298 -2.80 -2.61 5.98
CA ILE A 298 -3.04 -2.59 7.44
C ILE A 298 -4.47 -2.15 7.74
N ALA A 299 -4.98 -1.11 7.07
CA ALA A 299 -6.36 -0.66 7.25
C ALA A 299 -7.37 -1.74 6.82
N MET A 300 -7.13 -2.38 5.68
CA MET A 300 -7.96 -3.48 5.19
C MET A 300 -7.95 -4.67 6.16
N ARG A 301 -6.77 -5.04 6.72
CA ARG A 301 -6.67 -6.17 7.65
C ARG A 301 -7.49 -5.94 8.92
N GLU A 302 -7.44 -4.75 9.51
CA GLU A 302 -8.27 -4.44 10.67
C GLU A 302 -9.76 -4.52 10.38
N ALA A 303 -10.20 -4.02 9.21
CA ALA A 303 -11.60 -4.11 8.81
C ALA A 303 -12.05 -5.56 8.53
N LEU A 304 -11.12 -6.47 8.19
CA LEU A 304 -11.36 -7.91 8.14
C LEU A 304 -11.46 -8.52 9.55
N ASP A 305 -10.58 -8.12 10.47
CA ASP A 305 -10.52 -8.64 11.84
C ASP A 305 -11.74 -8.25 12.68
N ASP A 306 -12.25 -7.04 12.49
CA ASP A 306 -13.46 -6.56 13.17
C ASP A 306 -14.77 -6.98 12.47
N GLY A 307 -14.66 -7.76 11.39
CA GLY A 307 -15.80 -8.35 10.66
C GLY A 307 -16.59 -7.37 9.80
N ARG A 308 -16.07 -6.15 9.57
CA ARG A 308 -16.66 -5.22 8.60
C ARG A 308 -16.56 -5.80 7.19
N ILE A 309 -15.34 -6.06 6.71
CA ILE A 309 -15.13 -6.65 5.38
C ILE A 309 -15.38 -8.16 5.41
N LYS A 310 -16.18 -8.64 4.45
CA LYS A 310 -16.57 -10.05 4.32
C LYS A 310 -16.30 -10.55 2.90
N ASP A 311 -16.31 -11.89 2.75
CA ASP A 311 -16.24 -12.51 1.42
C ASP A 311 -17.34 -11.98 0.50
N GLY A 312 -16.98 -11.62 -0.72
CA GLY A 312 -17.87 -11.06 -1.72
C GLY A 312 -18.05 -9.54 -1.68
N ASP A 313 -17.47 -8.82 -0.70
CA ASP A 313 -17.54 -7.36 -0.64
C ASP A 313 -16.72 -6.71 -1.77
N ASP A 314 -17.29 -5.67 -2.37
CA ASP A 314 -16.63 -4.83 -3.36
C ASP A 314 -15.86 -3.70 -2.66
N LEU A 315 -14.54 -3.75 -2.77
CA LEU A 315 -13.62 -2.84 -2.14
C LEU A 315 -13.04 -1.86 -3.15
N LEU A 316 -12.99 -0.59 -2.79
CA LEU A 316 -12.32 0.45 -3.54
C LEU A 316 -11.05 0.86 -2.79
N LEU A 317 -9.91 0.52 -3.35
CA LEU A 317 -8.59 0.82 -2.80
C LEU A 317 -7.99 2.02 -3.54
N VAL A 318 -7.39 2.97 -2.83
CA VAL A 318 -6.68 4.10 -3.45
C VAL A 318 -5.48 4.51 -2.61
N SER A 319 -4.38 4.82 -3.29
CA SER A 319 -3.17 5.36 -2.68
C SER A 319 -2.51 6.39 -3.58
N PHE A 320 -1.75 7.29 -2.98
CA PHE A 320 -0.95 8.32 -3.64
C PHE A 320 0.33 8.58 -2.84
N GLY A 321 1.34 9.14 -3.46
CA GLY A 321 2.61 9.44 -2.78
C GLY A 321 3.62 10.18 -3.63
N ALA A 322 4.88 10.07 -3.22
CA ALA A 322 5.99 10.67 -3.96
C ALA A 322 6.04 10.17 -5.41
N GLY A 323 6.51 11.10 -6.27
CA GLY A 323 6.58 10.86 -7.71
C GLY A 323 6.24 12.15 -8.46
N LEU A 324 5.10 12.82 -8.29
CA LEU A 324 3.95 12.32 -7.54
C LEU A 324 3.29 11.16 -8.28
N SER A 325 2.84 10.16 -7.58
CA SER A 325 2.23 8.96 -8.17
C SER A 325 0.96 8.55 -7.44
N TRP A 326 0.10 7.78 -8.12
CA TRP A 326 -1.13 7.26 -7.53
C TRP A 326 -1.51 5.92 -8.13
N ALA A 327 -2.32 5.19 -7.37
CA ALA A 327 -2.96 3.97 -7.83
C ALA A 327 -4.34 3.82 -7.20
N SER A 328 -5.29 3.30 -7.95
CA SER A 328 -6.62 2.94 -7.46
C SER A 328 -7.08 1.63 -8.08
N SER A 329 -7.90 0.87 -7.36
CA SER A 329 -8.43 -0.42 -7.81
C SER A 329 -9.79 -0.68 -7.21
N VAL A 330 -10.68 -1.25 -7.99
CA VAL A 330 -11.88 -1.93 -7.48
C VAL A 330 -11.62 -3.42 -7.51
N MET A 331 -11.87 -4.09 -6.39
CA MET A 331 -11.78 -5.53 -6.30
C MET A 331 -12.94 -6.13 -5.51
N ARG A 332 -13.35 -7.36 -5.84
CA ARG A 332 -14.19 -8.17 -4.97
C ARG A 332 -13.33 -9.08 -4.14
N TRP A 333 -13.45 -8.93 -2.81
CA TRP A 333 -12.67 -9.71 -1.86
C TRP A 333 -13.07 -11.18 -1.90
N HIS A 334 -12.07 -12.06 -1.88
CA HIS A 334 -12.29 -13.51 -1.83
C HIS A 334 -11.54 -14.13 -0.66
N VAL A 335 -12.27 -14.77 0.23
CA VAL A 335 -11.69 -15.56 1.33
C VAL A 335 -11.42 -16.98 0.83
N LYS A 336 -10.15 -17.34 0.79
CA LYS A 336 -9.73 -18.70 0.44
C LYS A 336 -9.25 -19.44 1.68
N THR A 337 -9.66 -20.68 1.80
CA THR A 337 -9.10 -21.63 2.79
C THR A 337 -7.94 -22.37 2.13
N PHE A 338 -6.78 -22.45 2.80
CA PHE A 338 -5.55 -23.06 2.29
C PHE A 338 -5.23 -24.40 2.96
#